data_313e38e32634a3b43f93723e1654bec9
#
_entry.id   313e38e32634a3b43f93723e1654bec9
#
_cell.length_a   1.000
_cell.length_b   1.000
_cell.length_c   1.000
_cell.angle_alpha   90.00
_cell.angle_beta   90.00
_cell.angle_gamma   90.00
#
_symmetry.space_group_name_H-M   'P 1'
#
loop_
_entity.id
_entity.type
_entity.pdbx_description
1 polymer ?
#
loop_
_entity_poly.entity_id
_entity_poly.type
_entity_poly.pdbx_seq_one_letter_code
_entity_poly.pdbx_strand_id
1 'polypeptide(L)'
;NARTARGERVLVTTLTKRMAEDLTDYLTEQGVKVKYMHHEVDTFERMELIKDLRLGSIDVIVGINLLREGLDLPEVSLVAILDADKEGFLRSETSLIQTIGRAARNAQGLVIMYADVVTDSMDRAITETERRRAIQTQYNQEHGIVPKTIVKAIRDSIEISDKAETAKLNTRRMGKLEREAAIDRLTREMKQAAKLLDFENAAFLRDQIDRLRRGENPTLDSDAEAQRRQTPKRGRKHGGKR
;
A
#
# COMPACT_ATOMS: atom_id res chain seq x y z
N ASN A 1 -7.69 17.68 13.13
CA ASN A 1 -7.66 19.07 12.62
C ASN A 1 -6.29 19.75 12.81
N ALA A 2 -5.67 19.75 14.04
CA ALA A 2 -4.41 20.48 14.29
C ALA A 2 -3.23 19.97 13.45
N ARG A 3 -3.18 18.68 13.13
CA ARG A 3 -2.14 18.07 12.29
C ARG A 3 -2.39 18.31 10.81
N THR A 4 -3.62 18.15 10.36
CA THR A 4 -4.01 18.37 8.97
C THR A 4 -3.86 19.84 8.54
N ALA A 5 -4.11 20.79 9.44
CA ALA A 5 -3.86 22.20 9.21
C ALA A 5 -2.37 22.56 8.96
N ARG A 6 -1.43 21.69 9.37
CA ARG A 6 0.01 21.81 9.08
C ARG A 6 0.45 21.04 7.84
N GLY A 7 -0.49 20.45 7.10
CA GLY A 7 -0.18 19.59 5.97
C GLY A 7 0.35 18.21 6.36
N GLU A 8 0.22 17.82 7.63
CA GLU A 8 0.64 16.50 8.16
C GLU A 8 -0.48 15.48 7.99
N ARG A 9 -0.12 14.21 7.96
CA ARG A 9 -1.05 13.08 7.76
C ARG A 9 -1.24 12.26 9.01
N VAL A 10 -2.39 11.60 9.09
CA VAL A 10 -2.81 10.82 10.27
C VAL A 10 -3.17 9.40 9.86
N LEU A 11 -2.72 8.43 10.65
CA LEU A 11 -3.18 7.04 10.58
C LEU A 11 -4.00 6.72 11.83
N VAL A 12 -5.13 6.05 11.66
CA VAL A 12 -5.97 5.57 12.76
C VAL A 12 -6.14 4.08 12.63
N THR A 13 -5.80 3.33 13.68
CA THR A 13 -5.97 1.87 13.72
C THR A 13 -7.15 1.48 14.60
N THR A 14 -8.03 0.64 14.08
CA THR A 14 -9.17 0.05 14.77
C THR A 14 -9.02 -1.47 14.90
N LEU A 15 -9.91 -2.12 15.63
CA LEU A 15 -9.91 -3.58 15.78
C LEU A 15 -10.83 -4.28 14.78
N THR A 16 -11.90 -3.63 14.35
CA THR A 16 -12.92 -4.24 13.49
C THR A 16 -13.21 -3.40 12.26
N LYS A 17 -13.70 -4.06 11.21
CA LYS A 17 -14.14 -3.44 9.97
C LYS A 17 -15.24 -2.40 10.23
N ARG A 18 -16.28 -2.80 10.96
CA ARG A 18 -17.39 -1.93 11.30
C ARG A 18 -16.95 -0.66 12.01
N MET A 19 -16.07 -0.78 13.01
CA MET A 19 -15.54 0.38 13.73
C MET A 19 -14.76 1.33 12.80
N ALA A 20 -14.01 0.78 11.85
CA ALA A 20 -13.29 1.60 10.88
C ALA A 20 -14.25 2.33 9.92
N GLU A 21 -15.30 1.64 9.46
CA GLU A 21 -16.35 2.21 8.61
C GLU A 21 -17.11 3.32 9.35
N ASP A 22 -17.65 3.01 10.53
CA ASP A 22 -18.42 3.96 11.36
C ASP A 22 -17.57 5.22 11.69
N LEU A 23 -16.28 5.04 11.99
CA LEU A 23 -15.38 6.16 12.26
C LEU A 23 -15.07 6.97 11.00
N THR A 24 -14.92 6.33 9.86
CA THR A 24 -14.69 7.00 8.58
C THR A 24 -15.89 7.86 8.21
N ASP A 25 -17.09 7.33 8.35
CA ASP A 25 -18.34 8.05 8.09
C ASP A 25 -18.46 9.27 9.02
N TYR A 26 -18.27 9.06 10.32
CA TYR A 26 -18.28 10.16 11.30
C TYR A 26 -17.27 11.26 10.98
N LEU A 27 -16.03 10.91 10.67
CA LEU A 27 -14.99 11.89 10.33
C LEU A 27 -15.30 12.61 9.01
N THR A 28 -15.91 11.94 8.05
CA THR A 28 -16.36 12.54 6.79
C THR A 28 -17.46 13.58 7.04
N GLU A 29 -18.44 13.27 7.89
CA GLU A 29 -19.49 14.20 8.32
C GLU A 29 -18.91 15.44 9.03
N GLN A 30 -17.79 15.29 9.74
CA GLN A 30 -17.06 16.40 10.36
C GLN A 30 -16.16 17.18 9.37
N GLY A 31 -16.23 16.89 8.07
CA GLY A 31 -15.47 17.57 7.03
C GLY A 31 -13.99 17.16 6.96
N VAL A 32 -13.59 16.05 7.56
CA VAL A 32 -12.23 15.53 7.47
C VAL A 32 -12.08 14.73 6.18
N LYS A 33 -11.00 14.98 5.43
CA LYS A 33 -10.67 14.19 4.24
C LYS A 33 -10.10 12.83 4.66
N VAL A 34 -10.97 11.87 4.87
CA VAL A 34 -10.65 10.53 5.39
C VAL A 34 -11.01 9.45 4.39
N LYS A 35 -10.23 8.38 4.39
CA LYS A 35 -10.52 7.14 3.65
C LYS A 35 -10.31 5.94 4.54
N TYR A 36 -11.10 4.89 4.29
CA TYR A 36 -10.98 3.60 4.91
C TYR A 36 -10.08 2.67 4.08
N MET A 37 -9.17 1.95 4.74
CA MET A 37 -8.31 0.95 4.12
C MET A 37 -8.56 -0.42 4.77
N HIS A 38 -9.10 -1.37 4.03
CA HIS A 38 -9.36 -2.73 4.49
C HIS A 38 -8.47 -3.77 3.78
N HIS A 39 -8.54 -5.02 4.24
CA HIS A 39 -7.69 -6.10 3.74
C HIS A 39 -8.10 -6.61 2.34
N GLU A 40 -9.33 -6.32 1.92
CA GLU A 40 -9.88 -6.68 0.60
C GLU A 40 -9.57 -5.64 -0.48
N VAL A 41 -9.03 -4.48 -0.10
CA VAL A 41 -8.54 -3.47 -1.06
C VAL A 41 -7.41 -4.09 -1.85
N ASP A 42 -7.52 -4.09 -3.16
CA ASP A 42 -6.50 -4.64 -4.03
C ASP A 42 -5.20 -3.82 -3.97
N THR A 43 -4.14 -4.36 -4.52
CA THR A 43 -2.82 -3.72 -4.45
C THR A 43 -2.81 -2.36 -5.15
N PHE A 44 -3.55 -2.22 -6.25
CA PHE A 44 -3.61 -0.98 -7.02
C PHE A 44 -4.36 0.11 -6.25
N GLU A 45 -5.58 -0.18 -5.79
CA GLU A 45 -6.40 0.73 -4.99
C GLU A 45 -5.67 1.16 -3.70
N ARG A 46 -4.96 0.22 -3.07
CA ARG A 46 -4.11 0.54 -1.91
C ARG A 46 -3.00 1.52 -2.24
N MET A 47 -2.35 1.36 -3.39
CA MET A 47 -1.32 2.29 -3.86
C MET A 47 -1.89 3.66 -4.15
N GLU A 48 -3.08 3.76 -4.73
CA GLU A 48 -3.78 5.02 -4.94
C GLU A 48 -4.13 5.72 -3.62
N LEU A 49 -4.67 4.99 -2.64
CA LEU A 49 -4.96 5.53 -1.31
C LEU A 49 -3.69 6.09 -0.63
N ILE A 50 -2.57 5.38 -0.75
CA ILE A 50 -1.28 5.82 -0.22
C ILE A 50 -0.79 7.07 -0.96
N LYS A 51 -0.91 7.11 -2.28
CA LYS A 51 -0.56 8.26 -3.11
C LYS A 51 -1.41 9.47 -2.73
N ASP A 52 -2.72 9.30 -2.59
CA ASP A 52 -3.66 10.34 -2.20
C ASP A 52 -3.34 10.92 -0.81
N LEU A 53 -2.99 10.06 0.15
CA LEU A 53 -2.52 10.49 1.47
C LEU A 53 -1.24 11.33 1.36
N ARG A 54 -0.27 10.89 0.58
CA ARG A 54 1.00 11.60 0.40
C ARG A 54 0.84 12.93 -0.34
N LEU A 55 -0.02 12.97 -1.36
CA LEU A 55 -0.33 14.20 -2.11
C LEU A 55 -1.21 15.19 -1.31
N GLY A 56 -1.94 14.70 -0.29
CA GLY A 56 -2.84 15.50 0.51
C GLY A 56 -4.25 15.64 -0.06
N SER A 57 -4.61 14.80 -1.02
CA SER A 57 -6.00 14.63 -1.45
C SER A 57 -6.84 14.10 -0.31
N ILE A 58 -6.25 13.25 0.54
CA ILE A 58 -6.79 12.80 1.84
C ILE A 58 -5.81 13.11 2.96
N ASP A 59 -6.32 13.31 4.17
CA ASP A 59 -5.54 13.68 5.34
C ASP A 59 -5.43 12.53 6.35
N VAL A 60 -6.41 11.63 6.36
CA VAL A 60 -6.53 10.54 7.34
C VAL A 60 -6.80 9.22 6.64
N ILE A 61 -6.10 8.18 7.04
CA ILE A 61 -6.44 6.80 6.72
C ILE A 61 -6.86 6.08 8.00
N VAL A 62 -8.03 5.47 7.98
CA VAL A 62 -8.54 4.56 9.02
C VAL A 62 -8.41 3.13 8.52
N GLY A 63 -7.95 2.21 9.36
CA GLY A 63 -7.89 0.80 8.98
C GLY A 63 -7.62 -0.14 10.14
N ILE A 64 -7.85 -1.44 9.92
CA ILE A 64 -7.72 -2.46 10.97
C ILE A 64 -6.25 -2.80 11.21
N ASN A 65 -5.53 -3.16 10.18
CA ASN A 65 -4.15 -3.59 10.25
C ASN A 65 -3.31 -2.82 9.22
N LEU A 66 -2.99 -1.59 9.57
CA LEU A 66 -2.14 -0.72 8.75
C LEU A 66 -0.66 -1.14 8.83
N LEU A 67 -0.36 -2.26 9.52
CA LEU A 67 1.00 -2.78 9.72
C LEU A 67 1.51 -3.60 8.53
N ARG A 68 0.62 -4.04 7.64
CA ARG A 68 1.04 -4.85 6.49
C ARG A 68 2.02 -4.07 5.63
N GLU A 69 3.07 -4.73 5.28
CA GLU A 69 4.30 -4.40 4.58
C GLU A 69 4.27 -3.17 3.66
N GLY A 70 5.32 -2.38 3.72
CA GLY A 70 5.61 -1.36 2.72
C GLY A 70 5.05 0.05 2.98
N LEU A 71 4.30 0.32 4.06
CA LEU A 71 3.87 1.68 4.39
C LEU A 71 5.03 2.50 4.94
N ASP A 72 5.73 3.17 4.05
CA ASP A 72 6.79 4.13 4.37
C ASP A 72 6.29 5.54 4.07
N LEU A 73 5.62 6.13 5.06
CA LEU A 73 4.89 7.39 4.97
C LEU A 73 5.53 8.45 5.88
N PRO A 74 6.57 9.16 5.41
CA PRO A 74 7.23 10.19 6.22
C PRO A 74 6.32 11.38 6.52
N GLU A 75 5.26 11.58 5.75
CA GLU A 75 4.25 12.63 5.94
C GLU A 75 3.34 12.36 7.15
N VAL A 76 3.29 11.12 7.65
CA VAL A 76 2.51 10.74 8.82
C VAL A 76 3.18 11.24 10.10
N SER A 77 2.53 12.16 10.77
CA SER A 77 2.99 12.73 12.04
C SER A 77 2.17 12.27 13.24
N LEU A 78 1.00 11.69 13.03
CA LEU A 78 0.14 11.16 14.10
C LEU A 78 -0.34 9.76 13.75
N VAL A 79 -0.17 8.86 14.71
CA VAL A 79 -0.79 7.54 14.70
C VAL A 79 -1.72 7.44 15.91
N ALA A 80 -3.00 7.19 15.68
CA ALA A 80 -4.00 6.96 16.72
C ALA A 80 -4.34 5.46 16.77
N ILE A 81 -4.22 4.86 17.94
CA ILE A 81 -4.52 3.45 18.18
C ILE A 81 -5.76 3.40 19.07
N LEU A 82 -6.90 3.02 18.51
CA LEU A 82 -8.14 2.85 19.27
C LEU A 82 -8.19 1.48 19.92
N ASP A 83 -8.86 1.39 21.08
CA ASP A 83 -8.96 0.14 21.85
C ASP A 83 -7.57 -0.52 22.05
N ALA A 84 -6.60 0.27 22.48
CA ALA A 84 -5.23 -0.21 22.66
C ALA A 84 -5.10 -1.23 23.79
N ASP A 85 -6.04 -1.23 24.74
CA ASP A 85 -6.16 -2.14 25.86
C ASP A 85 -6.87 -3.47 25.53
N LYS A 86 -7.45 -3.61 24.38
CA LYS A 86 -8.09 -4.88 23.96
C LYS A 86 -7.01 -5.85 23.47
N GLU A 87 -6.42 -6.56 24.44
CA GLU A 87 -5.32 -7.49 24.17
C GLU A 87 -5.68 -8.53 23.10
N GLY A 88 -4.71 -8.85 22.26
CA GLY A 88 -4.83 -9.80 21.16
C GLY A 88 -3.72 -9.60 20.13
N PHE A 89 -3.79 -10.33 19.03
CA PHE A 89 -2.76 -10.30 18.00
C PHE A 89 -2.46 -8.88 17.48
N LEU A 90 -3.48 -8.04 17.30
CA LEU A 90 -3.33 -6.65 16.80
C LEU A 90 -2.88 -5.65 17.88
N ARG A 91 -2.89 -6.03 19.14
CA ARG A 91 -2.52 -5.18 20.29
C ARG A 91 -1.46 -5.84 21.17
N SER A 92 -0.78 -6.86 20.63
CA SER A 92 0.42 -7.40 21.28
C SER A 92 1.55 -6.37 21.31
N GLU A 93 2.50 -6.51 22.22
CA GLU A 93 3.69 -5.66 22.32
C GLU A 93 4.35 -5.43 20.96
N THR A 94 4.61 -6.50 20.20
CA THR A 94 5.23 -6.42 18.87
C THR A 94 4.39 -5.62 17.88
N SER A 95 3.07 -5.84 17.86
CA SER A 95 2.16 -5.09 16.99
C SER A 95 2.11 -3.61 17.34
N LEU A 96 2.08 -3.28 18.63
CA LEU A 96 2.11 -1.91 19.12
C LEU A 96 3.42 -1.22 18.73
N ILE A 97 4.58 -1.85 18.97
CA ILE A 97 5.90 -1.30 18.58
C ILE A 97 5.97 -1.05 17.06
N GLN A 98 5.47 -1.97 16.26
CA GLN A 98 5.43 -1.79 14.79
C GLN A 98 4.53 -0.63 14.37
N THR A 99 3.38 -0.47 15.02
CA THR A 99 2.44 0.64 14.76
C THR A 99 3.05 1.97 15.17
N ILE A 100 3.67 2.04 16.34
CA ILE A 100 4.40 3.22 16.83
C ILE A 100 5.50 3.61 15.82
N GLY A 101 6.20 2.63 15.28
CA GLY A 101 7.27 2.83 14.30
C GLY A 101 6.83 3.53 13.00
N ARG A 102 5.52 3.57 12.70
CA ARG A 102 5.00 4.30 11.53
C ARG A 102 5.14 5.82 11.66
N ALA A 103 5.07 6.36 12.88
CA ALA A 103 5.31 7.78 13.14
C ALA A 103 6.81 8.13 13.25
N ALA A 104 7.70 7.16 13.35
CA ALA A 104 9.12 7.39 13.65
C ALA A 104 9.93 8.09 12.53
N ARG A 105 9.37 8.17 11.31
CA ARG A 105 10.00 8.87 10.17
C ARG A 105 9.76 10.37 10.18
N ASN A 106 8.82 10.82 10.99
CA ASN A 106 8.54 12.23 11.19
C ASN A 106 9.22 12.70 12.48
N ALA A 107 10.00 13.77 12.41
CA ALA A 107 10.71 14.31 13.57
C ALA A 107 9.76 14.77 14.70
N GLN A 108 8.52 15.10 14.35
CA GLN A 108 7.44 15.47 15.29
C GLN A 108 6.39 14.37 15.44
N GLY A 109 6.77 13.13 15.11
CA GLY A 109 5.88 11.97 15.19
C GLY A 109 5.33 11.75 16.60
N LEU A 110 4.00 11.64 16.69
CA LEU A 110 3.25 11.37 17.90
C LEU A 110 2.41 10.11 17.72
N VAL A 111 2.32 9.32 18.78
CA VAL A 111 1.38 8.20 18.85
C VAL A 111 0.47 8.42 20.05
N ILE A 112 -0.83 8.23 19.85
CA ILE A 112 -1.85 8.29 20.89
C ILE A 112 -2.52 6.92 20.98
N MET A 113 -2.45 6.30 22.15
CA MET A 113 -3.18 5.08 22.45
C MET A 113 -4.43 5.42 23.25
N TYR A 114 -5.59 5.12 22.71
CA TYR A 114 -6.86 5.26 23.40
C TYR A 114 -7.17 3.94 24.09
N ALA A 115 -7.26 3.98 25.42
CA ALA A 115 -7.43 2.82 26.27
C ALA A 115 -8.08 3.24 27.60
N ASP A 116 -8.88 2.35 28.18
CA ASP A 116 -9.44 2.53 29.52
C ASP A 116 -8.42 2.18 30.61
N VAL A 117 -7.56 1.20 30.32
CA VAL A 117 -6.49 0.73 31.21
C VAL A 117 -5.20 0.50 30.44
N VAL A 118 -4.07 0.68 31.11
CA VAL A 118 -2.77 0.32 30.53
C VAL A 118 -2.56 -1.17 30.76
N THR A 119 -2.43 -1.95 29.67
CA THR A 119 -2.15 -3.39 29.74
C THR A 119 -0.65 -3.65 29.76
N ASP A 120 -0.25 -4.88 30.12
CA ASP A 120 1.16 -5.30 30.12
C ASP A 120 1.80 -5.16 28.74
N SER A 121 1.05 -5.42 27.67
CA SER A 121 1.53 -5.26 26.28
C SER A 121 1.76 -3.79 25.93
N MET A 122 0.89 -2.90 26.39
CA MET A 122 1.06 -1.45 26.22
C MET A 122 2.27 -0.95 27.01
N ASP A 123 2.38 -1.32 28.27
CA ASP A 123 3.47 -0.89 29.16
C ASP A 123 4.83 -1.29 28.57
N ARG A 124 4.98 -2.56 28.15
CA ARG A 124 6.21 -3.03 27.49
C ARG A 124 6.50 -2.30 26.20
N ALA A 125 5.49 -2.05 25.37
CA ALA A 125 5.67 -1.33 24.11
C ALA A 125 6.08 0.13 24.33
N ILE A 126 5.50 0.80 25.31
CA ILE A 126 5.83 2.18 25.69
C ILE A 126 7.25 2.23 26.23
N THR A 127 7.56 1.41 27.24
CA THR A 127 8.88 1.35 27.88
C THR A 127 9.99 1.09 26.87
N GLU A 128 9.79 0.11 25.97
CA GLU A 128 10.80 -0.20 24.95
C GLU A 128 10.96 0.94 23.94
N THR A 129 9.88 1.60 23.57
CA THR A 129 9.92 2.75 22.65
C THR A 129 10.65 3.94 23.30
N GLU A 130 10.37 4.22 24.56
CA GLU A 130 11.05 5.28 25.32
C GLU A 130 12.54 4.98 25.51
N ARG A 131 12.89 3.73 25.85
CA ARG A 131 14.28 3.28 25.93
C ARG A 131 15.04 3.53 24.61
N ARG A 132 14.45 3.12 23.47
CA ARG A 132 15.07 3.34 22.15
C ARG A 132 15.22 4.83 21.85
N ARG A 133 14.21 5.63 22.16
CA ARG A 133 14.23 7.08 21.97
C ARG A 133 15.31 7.76 22.83
N ALA A 134 15.46 7.35 24.08
CA ALA A 134 16.49 7.88 24.97
C ALA A 134 17.90 7.62 24.41
N ILE A 135 18.19 6.38 24.01
CA ILE A 135 19.48 6.01 23.38
C ILE A 135 19.74 6.83 22.12
N GLN A 136 18.72 6.94 21.25
CA GLN A 136 18.87 7.72 20.01
C GLN A 136 19.10 9.20 20.28
N THR A 137 18.40 9.76 21.27
CA THR A 137 18.55 11.16 21.66
C THR A 137 19.95 11.44 22.22
N GLN A 138 20.45 10.57 23.09
CA GLN A 138 21.80 10.68 23.59
C GLN A 138 22.83 10.61 22.46
N TYR A 139 22.73 9.62 21.60
CA TYR A 139 23.61 9.49 20.42
C TYR A 139 23.60 10.75 19.54
N ASN A 140 22.39 11.28 19.27
CA ASN A 140 22.25 12.49 18.45
C ASN A 140 22.93 13.70 19.12
N GLN A 141 22.80 13.86 20.45
CA GLN A 141 23.43 14.94 21.21
C GLN A 141 24.95 14.83 21.16
N GLU A 142 25.50 13.64 21.39
CA GLU A 142 26.93 13.37 21.37
C GLU A 142 27.56 13.65 20.00
N HIS A 143 26.81 13.43 18.90
CA HIS A 143 27.29 13.60 17.53
C HIS A 143 26.78 14.89 16.86
N GLY A 144 26.11 15.78 17.57
CA GLY A 144 25.58 17.04 17.02
C GLY A 144 24.53 16.82 15.93
N ILE A 145 23.80 15.71 15.93
CA ILE A 145 22.79 15.37 14.93
C ILE A 145 21.46 16.00 15.34
N VAL A 146 20.90 16.80 14.44
CA VAL A 146 19.54 17.35 14.56
C VAL A 146 18.59 16.48 13.74
N PRO A 147 17.62 15.77 14.38
CA PRO A 147 16.66 14.96 13.65
C PRO A 147 15.85 15.78 12.68
N LYS A 148 15.70 15.29 11.44
CA LYS A 148 14.88 15.92 10.40
C LYS A 148 13.87 14.92 9.88
N THR A 149 12.68 15.40 9.54
CA THR A 149 11.68 14.59 8.86
C THR A 149 12.22 14.13 7.50
N ILE A 150 12.06 12.85 7.20
CA ILE A 150 12.47 12.29 5.90
C ILE A 150 11.53 12.86 4.82
N VAL A 151 12.13 13.39 3.75
CA VAL A 151 11.39 13.82 2.56
C VAL A 151 11.65 12.80 1.46
N LYS A 152 10.60 12.12 1.01
CA LYS A 152 10.65 11.19 -0.11
C LYS A 152 9.91 11.76 -1.31
N ALA A 153 10.51 11.70 -2.48
CA ALA A 153 9.81 11.98 -3.73
C ALA A 153 8.63 11.01 -3.89
N ILE A 154 7.47 11.55 -4.27
CA ILE A 154 6.31 10.73 -4.65
C ILE A 154 6.61 10.24 -6.07
N ARG A 155 6.97 8.97 -6.19
CA ARG A 155 7.15 8.36 -7.50
C ARG A 155 5.77 8.02 -8.03
N ASP A 156 5.44 8.52 -9.22
CA ASP A 156 4.29 8.06 -9.95
C ASP A 156 4.57 6.63 -10.43
N SER A 157 4.15 5.65 -9.63
CA SER A 157 4.09 4.24 -10.07
C SER A 157 3.12 4.06 -11.25
N ILE A 158 2.34 5.10 -11.57
CA ILE A 158 1.34 5.17 -12.64
C ILE A 158 1.97 5.55 -14.00
N GLU A 159 3.21 5.99 -14.08
CA GLU A 159 3.81 6.15 -15.43
C GLU A 159 3.80 4.84 -16.23
N ILE A 160 3.69 3.68 -15.57
CA ILE A 160 3.54 2.39 -16.23
C ILE A 160 2.08 2.18 -16.66
N SER A 161 1.08 2.63 -15.89
CA SER A 161 -0.34 2.46 -16.18
C SER A 161 -0.85 3.46 -17.22
N ASP A 162 -0.49 4.75 -17.13
CA ASP A 162 -0.89 5.74 -18.15
C ASP A 162 -0.22 5.49 -19.50
N LYS A 163 1.01 4.96 -19.49
CA LYS A 163 1.62 4.46 -20.72
C LYS A 163 0.96 3.18 -21.23
N ALA A 164 0.36 2.37 -20.37
CA ALA A 164 -0.44 1.20 -20.76
C ALA A 164 -1.86 1.61 -21.21
N GLU A 165 -2.47 2.66 -20.65
CA GLU A 165 -3.77 3.17 -21.08
C GLU A 165 -3.69 3.96 -22.40
N THR A 166 -2.63 4.73 -22.63
CA THR A 166 -2.38 5.33 -23.95
C THR A 166 -1.95 4.28 -24.99
N ALA A 167 -1.44 3.12 -24.57
CA ALA A 167 -1.22 1.96 -25.45
C ALA A 167 -2.51 1.17 -25.78
N LYS A 168 -3.68 1.52 -25.19
CA LYS A 168 -5.01 1.09 -25.69
C LYS A 168 -5.34 1.64 -27.09
N LEU A 169 -4.39 2.29 -27.74
CA LEU A 169 -4.48 2.68 -29.13
C LEU A 169 -4.56 1.44 -30.04
N ASN A 170 -5.79 1.18 -30.50
CA ASN A 170 -6.13 0.53 -31.78
C ASN A 170 -5.09 -0.47 -32.34
N THR A 171 -4.75 -1.51 -31.63
CA THR A 171 -3.87 -2.58 -32.12
C THR A 171 -4.49 -3.37 -33.28
N ARG A 172 -5.76 -3.18 -33.57
CA ARG A 172 -6.43 -3.76 -34.77
C ARG A 172 -5.87 -3.28 -36.12
N ARG A 173 -5.00 -2.25 -36.11
CA ARG A 173 -4.40 -1.66 -37.34
C ARG A 173 -2.91 -1.30 -37.20
N MET A 174 -2.18 -1.85 -36.22
CA MET A 174 -0.74 -1.60 -36.13
C MET A 174 -0.02 -2.18 -37.35
N GLY A 175 0.68 -1.33 -38.09
CA GLY A 175 1.56 -1.75 -39.17
C GLY A 175 2.72 -2.63 -38.65
N LYS A 176 3.35 -3.40 -39.56
CA LYS A 176 4.47 -4.29 -39.20
C LYS A 176 5.61 -3.54 -38.51
N LEU A 177 5.96 -2.34 -38.99
CA LEU A 177 7.01 -1.48 -38.40
C LEU A 177 6.67 -0.97 -37.00
N GLU A 178 5.42 -0.59 -36.77
CA GLU A 178 4.96 -0.14 -35.44
C GLU A 178 4.97 -1.27 -34.42
N ARG A 179 4.65 -2.49 -34.85
CA ARG A 179 4.69 -3.69 -34.01
C ARG A 179 6.13 -4.05 -33.62
N GLU A 180 7.06 -3.99 -34.58
CA GLU A 180 8.48 -4.23 -34.30
C GLU A 180 9.04 -3.18 -33.34
N ALA A 181 8.71 -1.90 -33.50
CA ALA A 181 9.11 -0.84 -32.59
C ALA A 181 8.54 -1.01 -31.16
N ALA A 182 7.28 -1.49 -31.04
CA ALA A 182 6.67 -1.80 -29.78
C ALA A 182 7.37 -2.99 -29.08
N ILE A 183 7.70 -4.04 -29.81
CA ILE A 183 8.43 -5.21 -29.31
C ILE A 183 9.81 -4.80 -28.79
N ASP A 184 10.54 -3.96 -29.53
CA ASP A 184 11.86 -3.47 -29.12
C ASP A 184 11.81 -2.62 -27.85
N ARG A 185 10.78 -1.81 -27.72
CA ARG A 185 10.55 -1.01 -26.52
C ARG A 185 10.26 -1.90 -25.30
N LEU A 186 9.27 -2.78 -25.39
CA LEU A 186 8.91 -3.70 -24.32
C LEU A 186 10.08 -4.63 -23.93
N THR A 187 10.92 -5.02 -24.89
CA THR A 187 12.12 -5.82 -24.64
C THR A 187 13.13 -5.05 -23.79
N ARG A 188 13.30 -3.75 -24.02
CA ARG A 188 14.18 -2.90 -23.18
C ARG A 188 13.63 -2.74 -21.78
N GLU A 189 12.33 -2.49 -21.65
CA GLU A 189 11.65 -2.36 -20.35
C GLU A 189 11.71 -3.68 -19.55
N MET A 190 11.48 -4.83 -20.20
CA MET A 190 11.63 -6.16 -19.59
C MET A 190 13.04 -6.40 -19.05
N LYS A 191 14.07 -6.08 -19.84
CA LYS A 191 15.48 -6.22 -19.38
C LYS A 191 15.81 -5.28 -18.22
N GLN A 192 15.18 -4.11 -18.17
CA GLN A 192 15.35 -3.15 -17.10
C GLN A 192 14.65 -3.62 -15.82
N ALA A 193 13.42 -4.15 -15.90
CA ALA A 193 12.73 -4.77 -14.79
C ALA A 193 13.52 -5.96 -14.22
N ALA A 194 14.04 -6.83 -15.08
CA ALA A 194 14.88 -7.95 -14.64
C ALA A 194 16.18 -7.51 -13.92
N LYS A 195 16.81 -6.42 -14.36
CA LYS A 195 17.98 -5.85 -13.66
C LYS A 195 17.63 -5.29 -12.27
N LEU A 196 16.39 -4.81 -12.09
CA LEU A 196 15.89 -4.30 -10.83
C LEU A 196 15.31 -5.42 -9.94
N LEU A 197 15.45 -6.71 -10.36
CA LEU A 197 14.92 -7.90 -9.70
C LEU A 197 13.38 -7.92 -9.60
N ASP A 198 12.70 -7.12 -10.42
CA ASP A 198 11.25 -7.12 -10.56
C ASP A 198 10.84 -8.21 -11.58
N PHE A 199 10.86 -9.45 -11.12
CA PHE A 199 10.63 -10.61 -11.98
C PHE A 199 9.17 -10.75 -12.40
N GLU A 200 8.21 -10.25 -11.60
CA GLU A 200 6.79 -10.28 -11.97
C GLU A 200 6.52 -9.36 -13.16
N ASN A 201 7.00 -8.15 -13.09
CA ASN A 201 6.89 -7.19 -14.19
C ASN A 201 7.67 -7.64 -15.44
N ALA A 202 8.86 -8.22 -15.24
CA ALA A 202 9.63 -8.79 -16.36
C ALA A 202 8.89 -9.95 -17.04
N ALA A 203 8.21 -10.81 -16.28
CA ALA A 203 7.39 -11.91 -16.82
C ALA A 203 6.16 -11.37 -17.57
N PHE A 204 5.47 -10.39 -16.99
CA PHE A 204 4.34 -9.72 -17.65
C PHE A 204 4.74 -9.10 -18.99
N LEU A 205 5.83 -8.34 -19.03
CA LEU A 205 6.33 -7.71 -20.26
C LEU A 205 6.74 -8.76 -21.32
N ARG A 206 7.33 -9.88 -20.90
CA ARG A 206 7.64 -11.01 -21.79
C ARG A 206 6.38 -11.56 -22.45
N ASP A 207 5.33 -11.79 -21.66
CA ASP A 207 4.06 -12.34 -22.16
C ASP A 207 3.37 -11.36 -23.13
N GLN A 208 3.50 -10.04 -22.92
CA GLN A 208 3.05 -9.02 -23.85
C GLN A 208 3.85 -9.05 -25.18
N ILE A 209 5.16 -9.22 -25.12
CA ILE A 209 6.02 -9.35 -26.31
C ILE A 209 5.61 -10.58 -27.13
N ASP A 210 5.37 -11.71 -26.48
CA ASP A 210 4.97 -12.95 -27.15
C ASP A 210 3.60 -12.84 -27.83
N ARG A 211 2.66 -12.13 -27.22
CA ARG A 211 1.35 -11.82 -27.82
C ARG A 211 1.49 -10.93 -29.07
N LEU A 212 2.28 -9.86 -28.99
CA LEU A 212 2.56 -8.99 -30.14
C LEU A 212 3.22 -9.75 -31.29
N ARG A 213 4.13 -10.70 -31.00
CA ARG A 213 4.77 -11.56 -32.00
C ARG A 213 3.78 -12.47 -32.71
N ARG A 214 2.75 -12.95 -32.00
CA ARG A 214 1.65 -13.78 -32.58
C ARG A 214 0.61 -12.94 -33.30
N GLY A 215 0.71 -11.61 -33.27
CA GLY A 215 -0.29 -10.72 -33.86
C GLY A 215 -1.55 -10.55 -33.03
N GLU A 216 -1.50 -10.95 -31.76
CA GLU A 216 -2.56 -10.81 -30.77
C GLU A 216 -2.46 -9.45 -30.08
N ASN A 217 -3.61 -8.92 -29.62
CA ASN A 217 -3.62 -7.67 -28.84
C ASN A 217 -3.06 -7.92 -27.44
N PRO A 218 -2.25 -7.01 -26.87
CA PRO A 218 -1.91 -7.06 -25.46
C PRO A 218 -3.19 -6.91 -24.63
N THR A 219 -3.51 -7.90 -23.79
CA THR A 219 -4.65 -7.86 -22.86
C THR A 219 -4.15 -7.55 -21.46
N LEU A 220 -4.93 -6.78 -20.71
CA LEU A 220 -4.73 -6.61 -19.26
C LEU A 220 -5.14 -7.89 -18.52
N ASP A 221 -4.53 -8.18 -17.38
CA ASP A 221 -4.76 -9.40 -16.58
C ASP A 221 -6.24 -9.67 -16.20
N SER A 222 -7.09 -8.62 -16.17
CA SER A 222 -8.53 -8.74 -15.92
C SER A 222 -9.26 -9.67 -16.93
N ASP A 223 -8.76 -9.77 -18.18
CA ASP A 223 -9.40 -10.61 -19.20
C ASP A 223 -8.94 -12.08 -19.10
N ALA A 224 -7.77 -12.34 -18.58
CA ALA A 224 -7.25 -13.70 -18.39
C ALA A 224 -7.98 -14.46 -17.27
N GLU A 225 -8.37 -13.76 -16.21
CA GLU A 225 -9.17 -14.33 -15.12
C GLU A 225 -10.63 -14.57 -15.53
N ALA A 226 -11.21 -13.67 -16.31
CA ALA A 226 -12.57 -13.81 -16.86
C ALA A 226 -12.68 -15.02 -17.80
N GLN A 227 -11.66 -15.27 -18.63
CA GLN A 227 -11.63 -16.41 -19.55
C GLN A 227 -11.43 -17.76 -18.84
N ARG A 228 -10.67 -17.81 -17.73
CA ARG A 228 -10.52 -19.03 -16.91
C ARG A 228 -11.82 -19.46 -16.22
N ARG A 229 -12.72 -18.52 -15.92
CA ARG A 229 -14.05 -18.81 -15.32
C ARG A 229 -15.08 -19.31 -16.34
N GLN A 230 -14.84 -19.16 -17.65
CA GLN A 230 -15.78 -19.55 -18.72
C GLN A 230 -15.50 -20.91 -19.36
N THR A 231 -14.45 -21.64 -18.99
CA THR A 231 -14.25 -22.99 -19.47
C THR A 231 -15.13 -23.98 -18.71
N PRO A 232 -16.15 -24.59 -19.34
CA PRO A 232 -17.01 -25.56 -18.66
C PRO A 232 -16.20 -26.80 -18.31
N LYS A 233 -16.23 -27.22 -17.07
CA LYS A 233 -15.71 -28.51 -16.62
C LYS A 233 -16.36 -29.62 -17.43
N ARG A 234 -15.63 -30.19 -18.38
CA ARG A 234 -16.02 -31.41 -19.10
C ARG A 234 -16.32 -32.50 -18.09
N GLY A 235 -17.61 -32.84 -17.95
CA GLY A 235 -18.10 -33.89 -17.09
C GLY A 235 -17.44 -35.22 -17.43
N ARG A 236 -16.81 -35.85 -16.46
CA ARG A 236 -16.43 -37.24 -16.48
C ARG A 236 -17.69 -38.10 -16.57
N LYS A 237 -17.99 -38.64 -17.74
CA LYS A 237 -18.97 -39.72 -17.89
C LYS A 237 -18.42 -40.94 -17.17
N HIS A 238 -19.06 -41.33 -16.07
CA HIS A 238 -18.94 -42.67 -15.49
C HIS A 238 -19.72 -43.61 -16.39
N GLY A 239 -18.99 -44.42 -17.13
CA GLY A 239 -19.54 -45.58 -17.81
C GLY A 239 -19.80 -46.68 -16.79
N GLY A 240 -21.06 -46.93 -16.52
CA GLY A 240 -21.44 -48.13 -15.84
C GLY A 240 -21.36 -49.33 -16.77
N LYS A 241 -20.83 -50.42 -16.27
CA LYS A 241 -21.11 -51.77 -16.78
C LYS A 241 -21.18 -52.73 -15.59
N ARG A 242 -22.37 -53.32 -15.47
CA ARG A 242 -22.74 -54.61 -14.85
C ARG A 242 -22.26 -54.89 -13.44
#